data_57f32ecfb0bb0ec15d7c5f4d097b507d
#
_entry.id   57f32ecfb0bb0ec15d7c5f4d097b507d
#
_cell.length_a   1.000
_cell.length_b   1.000
_cell.length_c   1.000
_cell.angle_alpha   90.00
_cell.angle_beta   90.00
_cell.angle_gamma   90.00
#
_symmetry.space_group_name_H-M   'P 1'
#
loop_
_entity.id
_entity.type
_entity.pdbx_description
1 polymer ?
#
loop_
_entity_poly.entity_id
_entity_poly.type
_entity_poly.pdbx_seq_one_letter_code
_entity_poly.pdbx_strand_id
1 'polypeptide(L)'
;MILHHLQNSRSQRILWLLEELELSYELKLYDATQVRQTNLKFPTLDTSHDTQTIRLTESSAIVEYLCQLCQKLIIPHDHTQYWNFCFYSHYSDASLMPNLALKQVFQHIKQQTPLLVRFVSLAFQSAFNRAYLNPELHRQLKEIDIHLSTHSYFAGDVFSYVDILMWFPIYAASYATPQFAQYQSIQHYFTQKQSRPAFNAAMARGQ
;
A
#
# COMPACT_ATOMS: atom_id res chain seq x y z
N MET A 1 -4.12 6.57 -20.94
CA MET A 1 -4.05 6.88 -19.50
C MET A 1 -2.68 7.45 -19.14
N ILE A 2 -2.60 8.37 -18.17
CA ILE A 2 -1.34 8.92 -17.66
C ILE A 2 -1.29 8.66 -16.16
N LEU A 3 -0.28 7.93 -15.69
CA LEU A 3 -0.03 7.75 -14.26
C LEU A 3 1.02 8.74 -13.78
N HIS A 4 0.64 9.62 -12.84
CA HIS A 4 1.57 10.44 -12.09
C HIS A 4 2.05 9.65 -10.87
N HIS A 5 3.31 9.24 -10.91
CA HIS A 5 3.93 8.34 -9.94
C HIS A 5 4.97 9.07 -9.09
N LEU A 6 4.85 8.94 -7.79
CA LEU A 6 5.88 9.35 -6.83
C LEU A 6 6.62 8.11 -6.35
N GLN A 7 7.94 8.14 -6.43
CA GLN A 7 8.80 7.05 -5.94
C GLN A 7 8.58 6.76 -4.46
N ASN A 8 8.68 5.50 -4.07
CA ASN A 8 8.53 5.03 -2.68
C ASN A 8 7.21 5.45 -2.02
N SER A 9 6.12 5.48 -2.77
CA SER A 9 4.80 5.85 -2.31
C SER A 9 3.73 4.82 -2.68
N ARG A 10 2.49 5.07 -2.24
CA ARG A 10 1.32 4.25 -2.60
C ARG A 10 1.06 4.16 -4.10
N SER A 11 1.67 5.03 -4.92
CA SER A 11 1.53 4.95 -6.37
C SER A 11 2.18 3.70 -6.99
N GLN A 12 3.09 3.03 -6.26
CA GLN A 12 3.64 1.72 -6.67
C GLN A 12 2.56 0.65 -6.82
N ARG A 13 1.47 0.71 -6.04
CA ARG A 13 0.31 -0.18 -6.19
C ARG A 13 -0.33 -0.05 -7.57
N ILE A 14 -0.47 1.20 -8.04
CA ILE A 14 -1.11 1.48 -9.33
C ILE A 14 -0.22 1.04 -10.47
N LEU A 15 1.08 1.29 -10.35
CA LEU A 15 2.04 0.85 -11.35
C LEU A 15 2.02 -0.68 -11.49
N TRP A 16 2.04 -1.41 -10.37
CA TRP A 16 1.90 -2.87 -10.39
C TRP A 16 0.57 -3.32 -10.98
N LEU A 17 -0.54 -2.69 -10.61
CA LEU A 17 -1.85 -3.03 -11.16
C LEU A 17 -1.92 -2.84 -12.68
N LEU A 18 -1.37 -1.75 -13.21
CA LEU A 18 -1.36 -1.48 -14.65
C LEU A 18 -0.60 -2.56 -15.42
N GLU A 19 0.51 -3.06 -14.87
CA GLU A 19 1.26 -4.19 -15.44
C GLU A 19 0.49 -5.52 -15.32
N GLU A 20 -0.21 -5.79 -14.20
CA GLU A 20 -1.05 -7.01 -14.04
C GLU A 20 -2.27 -7.01 -14.98
N LEU A 21 -2.81 -5.84 -15.28
CA LEU A 21 -3.93 -5.69 -16.21
C LEU A 21 -3.49 -5.58 -17.68
N GLU A 22 -2.17 -5.51 -17.94
CA GLU A 22 -1.58 -5.34 -19.27
C GLU A 22 -2.09 -4.09 -19.99
N LEU A 23 -2.31 -3.02 -19.23
CA LEU A 23 -2.83 -1.76 -19.77
C LEU A 23 -1.70 -0.87 -20.31
N SER A 24 -1.97 -0.21 -21.44
CA SER A 24 -1.07 0.81 -21.99
C SER A 24 -1.23 2.14 -21.25
N TYR A 25 -0.14 2.71 -20.78
CA TYR A 25 -0.12 3.98 -20.05
C TYR A 25 1.18 4.76 -20.27
N GLU A 26 1.09 6.08 -20.13
CA GLU A 26 2.22 6.98 -19.98
C GLU A 26 2.57 7.09 -18.50
N LEU A 27 3.85 6.98 -18.16
CA LEU A 27 4.35 7.12 -16.80
C LEU A 27 5.05 8.47 -16.62
N LYS A 28 4.55 9.30 -15.71
CA LYS A 28 5.21 10.54 -15.26
C LYS A 28 5.79 10.33 -13.89
N LEU A 29 7.12 10.27 -13.80
CA LEU A 29 7.85 10.08 -12.55
C LEU A 29 8.05 11.43 -11.84
N TYR A 30 7.88 11.41 -10.53
CA TYR A 30 8.13 12.53 -9.64
C TYR A 30 8.99 12.11 -8.46
N ASP A 31 9.89 12.99 -8.05
CA ASP A 31 10.67 12.85 -6.83
C ASP A 31 10.15 13.79 -5.71
N ALA A 32 10.74 13.67 -4.52
CA ALA A 32 10.33 14.46 -3.36
C ALA A 32 10.53 15.99 -3.54
N THR A 33 11.40 16.42 -4.45
CA THR A 33 11.66 17.85 -4.74
C THR A 33 10.56 18.41 -5.63
N GLN A 34 10.15 17.64 -6.63
CA GLN A 34 9.11 18.01 -7.59
C GLN A 34 7.71 18.02 -6.95
N VAL A 35 7.47 17.19 -5.93
CA VAL A 35 6.19 17.15 -5.18
C VAL A 35 5.85 18.51 -4.58
N ARG A 36 6.84 19.26 -4.09
CA ARG A 36 6.64 20.60 -3.51
C ARG A 36 6.27 21.68 -4.54
N GLN A 37 6.52 21.41 -5.82
CA GLN A 37 6.29 22.34 -6.93
C GLN A 37 4.98 22.05 -7.66
N THR A 38 4.29 20.96 -7.31
CA THR A 38 3.03 20.56 -7.92
C THR A 38 1.92 20.48 -6.88
N ASN A 39 0.69 20.79 -7.30
CA ASN A 39 -0.50 20.59 -6.48
C ASN A 39 -1.10 19.17 -6.63
N LEU A 40 -0.36 18.25 -7.25
CA LEU A 40 -0.84 16.88 -7.44
C LEU A 40 -0.74 16.08 -6.14
N LYS A 41 -1.73 15.23 -5.91
CA LYS A 41 -1.65 14.12 -4.94
C LYS A 41 -1.11 12.88 -5.65
N PHE A 42 -0.44 12.00 -4.94
CA PHE A 42 0.13 10.78 -5.51
C PHE A 42 -0.44 9.52 -4.82
N PRO A 43 -0.92 8.53 -5.62
CA PRO A 43 -1.02 8.53 -7.09
C PRO A 43 -2.09 9.48 -7.63
N THR A 44 -1.90 9.95 -8.87
CA THR A 44 -2.94 10.54 -9.70
C THR A 44 -2.98 9.79 -11.03
N LEU A 45 -4.17 9.38 -11.45
CA LEU A 45 -4.41 8.78 -12.76
C LEU A 45 -5.28 9.72 -13.58
N ASP A 46 -4.75 10.20 -14.71
CA ASP A 46 -5.51 10.90 -15.74
C ASP A 46 -5.94 9.88 -16.79
N THR A 47 -7.23 9.77 -17.03
CA THR A 47 -7.82 8.85 -18.00
C THR A 47 -9.03 9.49 -18.68
N SER A 48 -9.62 8.79 -19.63
CA SER A 48 -10.87 9.20 -20.27
C SER A 48 -11.86 8.04 -20.24
N HIS A 49 -13.09 8.35 -19.95
CA HIS A 49 -14.22 7.44 -20.10
C HIS A 49 -15.23 8.11 -21.02
N ASP A 50 -15.55 7.45 -22.14
CA ASP A 50 -16.29 8.04 -23.26
C ASP A 50 -15.59 9.32 -23.76
N THR A 51 -16.23 10.48 -23.64
CA THR A 51 -15.69 11.79 -24.04
C THR A 51 -15.20 12.65 -22.88
N GLN A 52 -15.29 12.16 -21.64
CA GLN A 52 -14.93 12.92 -20.45
C GLN A 52 -13.54 12.56 -19.94
N THR A 53 -12.73 13.57 -19.67
CA THR A 53 -11.46 13.38 -18.94
C THR A 53 -11.75 13.17 -17.46
N ILE A 54 -11.23 12.09 -16.91
CA ILE A 54 -11.36 11.74 -15.49
C ILE A 54 -9.97 11.84 -14.85
N ARG A 55 -9.89 12.58 -13.74
CA ARG A 55 -8.72 12.60 -12.87
C ARG A 55 -9.07 11.92 -11.56
N LEU A 56 -8.46 10.78 -11.32
CA LEU A 56 -8.62 10.02 -10.07
C LEU A 56 -7.40 10.20 -9.19
N THR A 57 -7.66 10.45 -7.91
CA THR A 57 -6.69 10.35 -6.81
C THR A 57 -7.16 9.25 -5.86
N GLU A 58 -6.44 8.96 -4.81
CA GLU A 58 -6.65 7.83 -3.89
C GLU A 58 -6.41 6.46 -4.57
N SER A 59 -5.40 5.77 -4.06
CA SER A 59 -4.94 4.51 -4.69
C SER A 59 -6.01 3.43 -4.72
N SER A 60 -6.84 3.30 -3.68
CA SER A 60 -7.93 2.31 -3.63
C SER A 60 -9.03 2.60 -4.67
N ALA A 61 -9.40 3.88 -4.85
CA ALA A 61 -10.38 4.27 -5.88
C ALA A 61 -9.85 4.02 -7.30
N ILE A 62 -8.57 4.30 -7.55
CA ILE A 62 -7.93 4.03 -8.85
C ILE A 62 -7.90 2.53 -9.13
N VAL A 63 -7.55 1.72 -8.11
CA VAL A 63 -7.50 0.26 -8.21
C VAL A 63 -8.88 -0.30 -8.55
N GLU A 64 -9.90 0.12 -7.82
CA GLU A 64 -11.28 -0.32 -8.06
C GLU A 64 -11.75 0.07 -9.47
N TYR A 65 -11.53 1.33 -9.87
CA TYR A 65 -11.87 1.80 -11.22
C TYR A 65 -11.25 0.95 -12.32
N LEU A 66 -9.93 0.71 -12.25
CA LEU A 66 -9.22 -0.05 -13.28
C LEU A 66 -9.67 -1.52 -13.32
N CYS A 67 -9.87 -2.15 -12.16
CA CYS A 67 -10.33 -3.53 -12.08
C CYS A 67 -11.76 -3.68 -12.59
N GLN A 68 -12.65 -2.74 -12.29
CA GLN A 68 -14.01 -2.72 -12.82
C GLN A 68 -14.02 -2.47 -14.34
N LEU A 69 -13.21 -1.55 -14.83
CA LEU A 69 -13.07 -1.30 -16.27
C LEU A 69 -12.64 -2.55 -17.03
N CYS A 70 -11.69 -3.31 -16.49
CA CYS A 70 -11.14 -4.51 -17.11
C CYS A 70 -11.91 -5.79 -16.77
N GLN A 71 -12.84 -5.78 -15.80
CA GLN A 71 -13.51 -6.96 -15.23
C GLN A 71 -12.50 -8.05 -14.81
N LYS A 72 -11.37 -7.63 -14.23
CA LYS A 72 -10.28 -8.50 -13.78
C LYS A 72 -9.91 -8.21 -12.32
N LEU A 73 -9.36 -9.21 -11.64
CA LEU A 73 -8.86 -9.13 -10.26
C LEU A 73 -9.93 -8.74 -9.21
N ILE A 74 -11.19 -8.93 -9.52
CA ILE A 74 -12.35 -8.73 -8.63
C ILE A 74 -12.92 -10.07 -8.22
N ILE A 75 -13.48 -10.13 -7.01
CA ILE A 75 -14.21 -11.28 -6.51
C ILE A 75 -15.70 -10.91 -6.54
N PRO A 76 -16.55 -11.67 -7.26
CA PRO A 76 -17.97 -11.36 -7.34
C PRO A 76 -18.67 -11.59 -5.99
N HIS A 77 -19.78 -10.88 -5.79
CA HIS A 77 -20.49 -10.84 -4.50
C HIS A 77 -21.02 -12.21 -4.03
N ASP A 78 -21.36 -13.09 -4.94
CA ASP A 78 -21.84 -14.45 -4.67
C ASP A 78 -20.72 -15.47 -4.42
N HIS A 79 -19.46 -15.07 -4.57
CA HIS A 79 -18.32 -15.93 -4.30
C HIS A 79 -18.09 -16.11 -2.78
N THR A 80 -17.75 -17.31 -2.34
CA THR A 80 -17.53 -17.63 -0.92
C THR A 80 -16.48 -16.79 -0.24
N GLN A 81 -15.48 -16.31 -0.99
CA GLN A 81 -14.36 -15.50 -0.48
C GLN A 81 -14.63 -13.98 -0.58
N TYR A 82 -15.83 -13.58 -1.00
CA TYR A 82 -16.16 -12.15 -1.19
C TYR A 82 -15.95 -11.32 0.07
N TRP A 83 -16.32 -11.82 1.25
CA TRP A 83 -16.20 -11.05 2.48
C TRP A 83 -14.75 -10.85 2.94
N ASN A 84 -13.85 -11.78 2.68
CA ASN A 84 -12.42 -11.58 2.87
C ASN A 84 -11.90 -10.51 1.90
N PHE A 85 -12.28 -10.60 0.64
CA PHE A 85 -11.96 -9.59 -0.37
C PHE A 85 -12.45 -8.19 0.05
N CYS A 86 -13.71 -8.05 0.48
CA CYS A 86 -14.27 -6.81 0.97
C CYS A 86 -13.52 -6.30 2.21
N PHE A 87 -13.29 -7.16 3.21
CA PHE A 87 -12.59 -6.81 4.43
C PHE A 87 -11.19 -6.24 4.17
N TYR A 88 -10.36 -6.96 3.44
CA TYR A 88 -8.98 -6.54 3.21
C TYR A 88 -8.86 -5.37 2.24
N SER A 89 -9.83 -5.14 1.34
CA SER A 89 -9.85 -3.96 0.49
C SER A 89 -9.93 -2.66 1.32
N HIS A 90 -10.70 -2.69 2.41
CA HIS A 90 -10.81 -1.57 3.33
C HIS A 90 -9.72 -1.56 4.40
N TYR A 91 -9.31 -2.73 4.89
CA TYR A 91 -8.32 -2.87 5.96
C TYR A 91 -6.98 -2.23 5.64
N SER A 92 -6.55 -2.31 4.39
CA SER A 92 -5.32 -1.70 3.90
C SER A 92 -5.20 -0.22 4.29
N ASP A 93 -6.20 0.57 3.94
CA ASP A 93 -6.13 2.03 4.06
C ASP A 93 -6.85 2.56 5.31
N ALA A 94 -7.82 1.82 5.87
CA ALA A 94 -8.56 2.24 7.06
C ALA A 94 -7.92 1.79 8.39
N SER A 95 -7.15 0.70 8.39
CA SER A 95 -6.61 0.12 9.63
C SER A 95 -5.09 0.08 9.67
N LEU A 96 -4.44 -0.52 8.65
CA LEU A 96 -3.00 -0.73 8.69
C LEU A 96 -2.20 0.54 8.36
N MET A 97 -2.58 1.25 7.30
CA MET A 97 -1.89 2.49 6.89
C MET A 97 -1.91 3.60 7.94
N PRO A 98 -3.02 3.88 8.68
CA PRO A 98 -3.02 4.93 9.70
C PRO A 98 -1.98 4.74 10.80
N ASN A 99 -1.77 3.50 11.28
CA ASN A 99 -0.77 3.21 12.30
C ASN A 99 0.65 3.43 11.78
N LEU A 100 0.93 3.07 10.54
CA LEU A 100 2.21 3.31 9.88
C LEU A 100 2.44 4.80 9.64
N ALA A 101 1.42 5.55 9.22
CA ALA A 101 1.48 6.99 9.03
C ALA A 101 1.78 7.71 10.35
N LEU A 102 1.15 7.31 11.46
CA LEU A 102 1.46 7.86 12.78
C LEU A 102 2.91 7.60 13.19
N LYS A 103 3.44 6.40 12.95
CA LYS A 103 4.87 6.13 13.21
C LYS A 103 5.77 7.05 12.40
N GLN A 104 5.46 7.28 11.13
CA GLN A 104 6.22 8.18 10.27
C GLN A 104 6.14 9.64 10.76
N VAL A 105 4.95 10.10 11.18
CA VAL A 105 4.76 11.44 11.74
C VAL A 105 5.64 11.64 12.99
N PHE A 106 5.64 10.71 13.93
CA PHE A 106 6.49 10.79 15.11
C PHE A 106 7.97 10.79 14.78
N GLN A 107 8.38 10.03 13.77
CA GLN A 107 9.77 10.04 13.31
C GLN A 107 10.14 11.39 12.70
N HIS A 108 9.25 12.02 11.95
CA HIS A 108 9.43 13.37 11.42
C HIS A 108 9.50 14.43 12.52
N ILE A 109 8.62 14.39 13.51
CA ILE A 109 8.65 15.29 14.67
C ILE A 109 10.02 15.24 15.34
N LYS A 110 10.54 14.02 15.61
CA LYS A 110 11.88 13.83 16.18
C LYS A 110 12.97 14.49 15.34
N GLN A 111 12.93 14.31 14.01
CA GLN A 111 13.95 14.87 13.10
C GLN A 111 13.92 16.40 13.03
N GLN A 112 12.73 17.00 13.10
CA GLN A 112 12.53 18.45 13.04
C GLN A 112 12.68 19.15 14.39
N THR A 113 12.73 18.40 15.51
CA THR A 113 12.88 18.98 16.85
C THR A 113 14.32 19.46 17.07
N PRO A 114 14.53 20.73 17.51
CA PRO A 114 15.85 21.25 17.86
C PRO A 114 16.58 20.35 18.86
N LEU A 115 17.91 20.25 18.74
CA LEU A 115 18.73 19.33 19.54
C LEU A 115 18.53 19.51 21.06
N LEU A 116 18.40 20.74 21.53
CA LEU A 116 18.24 21.04 22.94
C LEU A 116 17.00 20.47 23.61
N VAL A 117 15.89 20.31 22.83
CA VAL A 117 14.61 19.81 23.33
C VAL A 117 14.22 18.46 22.72
N ARG A 118 15.10 17.85 21.91
CA ARG A 118 14.85 16.59 21.22
C ARG A 118 14.57 15.42 22.17
N PHE A 119 15.11 15.46 23.37
CA PHE A 119 14.84 14.42 24.38
C PHE A 119 13.36 14.33 24.75
N VAL A 120 12.62 15.45 24.74
CA VAL A 120 11.18 15.49 25.01
C VAL A 120 10.42 14.77 23.90
N SER A 121 10.69 15.08 22.62
CA SER A 121 10.05 14.40 21.50
C SER A 121 10.40 12.91 21.44
N LEU A 122 11.61 12.53 21.79
CA LEU A 122 12.03 11.13 21.92
C LEU A 122 11.27 10.39 23.02
N ALA A 123 11.14 10.98 24.20
CA ALA A 123 10.41 10.41 25.33
C ALA A 123 8.93 10.20 24.96
N PHE A 124 8.30 11.22 24.35
CA PHE A 124 6.91 11.14 23.90
C PHE A 124 6.72 10.08 22.82
N GLN A 125 7.56 10.05 21.78
CA GLN A 125 7.53 9.04 20.74
C GLN A 125 7.68 7.63 21.31
N SER A 126 8.66 7.44 22.22
CA SER A 126 8.91 6.15 22.85
C SER A 126 7.71 5.66 23.68
N ALA A 127 7.14 6.56 24.48
CA ALA A 127 5.98 6.26 25.31
C ALA A 127 4.77 5.87 24.45
N PHE A 128 4.46 6.65 23.41
CA PHE A 128 3.32 6.40 22.53
C PHE A 128 3.52 5.13 21.68
N ASN A 129 4.71 4.92 21.15
CA ASN A 129 5.04 3.69 20.43
C ASN A 129 4.87 2.44 21.31
N ARG A 130 5.35 2.49 22.56
CA ARG A 130 5.23 1.36 23.50
C ARG A 130 3.81 1.13 23.95
N ALA A 131 3.07 2.20 24.27
CA ALA A 131 1.72 2.09 24.81
C ALA A 131 0.67 1.72 23.78
N TYR A 132 0.84 2.16 22.54
CA TYR A 132 -0.21 2.04 21.53
C TYR A 132 0.26 1.47 20.19
N LEU A 133 1.19 2.15 19.48
CA LEU A 133 1.47 1.82 18.08
C LEU A 133 2.13 0.44 17.88
N ASN A 134 3.08 0.07 18.75
CA ASN A 134 3.76 -1.22 18.60
C ASN A 134 2.84 -2.41 18.93
N PRO A 135 2.07 -2.40 20.05
CA PRO A 135 1.10 -3.45 20.34
C PRO A 135 0.06 -3.60 19.24
N GLU A 136 -0.50 -2.49 18.75
CA GLU A 136 -1.53 -2.52 17.72
C GLU A 136 -0.99 -3.02 16.38
N LEU A 137 0.19 -2.55 15.95
CA LEU A 137 0.82 -3.03 14.73
C LEU A 137 1.21 -4.50 14.83
N HIS A 138 1.69 -4.95 16.01
CA HIS A 138 1.97 -6.37 16.25
C HIS A 138 0.70 -7.23 16.15
N ARG A 139 -0.41 -6.78 16.75
CA ARG A 139 -1.71 -7.46 16.65
C ARG A 139 -2.16 -7.59 15.19
N GLN A 140 -2.13 -6.48 14.44
CA GLN A 140 -2.51 -6.45 13.03
C GLN A 140 -1.64 -7.38 12.17
N LEU A 141 -0.33 -7.34 12.32
CA LEU A 141 0.58 -8.21 11.57
C LEU A 141 0.41 -9.68 11.95
N LYS A 142 0.16 -9.98 13.22
CA LYS A 142 -0.12 -11.34 13.67
C LYS A 142 -1.41 -11.90 13.06
N GLU A 143 -2.47 -11.11 13.00
CA GLU A 143 -3.73 -11.50 12.36
C GLU A 143 -3.54 -11.76 10.86
N ILE A 144 -2.78 -10.90 10.17
CA ILE A 144 -2.42 -11.09 8.76
C ILE A 144 -1.59 -12.36 8.57
N ASP A 145 -0.61 -12.62 9.44
CA ASP A 145 0.26 -13.80 9.35
C ASP A 145 -0.53 -15.10 9.55
N ILE A 146 -1.47 -15.11 10.51
CA ILE A 146 -2.39 -16.24 10.72
C ILE A 146 -3.27 -16.45 9.49
N HIS A 147 -3.85 -15.39 8.91
CA HIS A 147 -4.66 -15.50 7.70
C HIS A 147 -3.85 -16.12 6.55
N LEU A 148 -2.66 -15.60 6.30
CA LEU A 148 -1.78 -16.08 5.22
C LEU A 148 -1.14 -17.45 5.50
N SER A 149 -1.24 -17.98 6.73
CA SER A 149 -0.82 -19.36 7.03
C SER A 149 -1.78 -20.41 6.47
N THR A 150 -3.02 -20.02 6.21
CA THR A 150 -4.10 -20.91 5.71
C THR A 150 -4.63 -20.53 4.34
N HIS A 151 -4.27 -19.35 3.83
CA HIS A 151 -4.72 -18.84 2.54
C HIS A 151 -3.53 -18.34 1.70
N SER A 152 -3.59 -18.60 0.41
CA SER A 152 -2.53 -18.18 -0.51
C SER A 152 -2.58 -16.67 -0.82
N TYR A 153 -3.75 -16.04 -0.63
CA TYR A 153 -4.03 -14.64 -0.97
C TYR A 153 -4.97 -14.00 0.07
N PHE A 154 -5.08 -12.68 0.05
CA PHE A 154 -5.95 -11.98 1.01
C PHE A 154 -7.44 -12.27 0.83
N ALA A 155 -7.90 -12.43 -0.40
CA ALA A 155 -9.28 -12.88 -0.63
C ALA A 155 -9.50 -14.36 -0.24
N GLY A 156 -8.43 -15.16 -0.20
CA GLY A 156 -8.45 -16.61 0.06
C GLY A 156 -7.52 -17.34 -0.92
N ASP A 157 -8.08 -18.07 -1.89
CA ASP A 157 -7.29 -18.87 -2.84
C ASP A 157 -7.11 -18.20 -4.21
N VAL A 158 -7.68 -17.02 -4.40
CA VAL A 158 -7.66 -16.29 -5.67
C VAL A 158 -6.92 -14.97 -5.52
N PHE A 159 -5.92 -14.75 -6.37
CA PHE A 159 -5.25 -13.44 -6.48
C PHE A 159 -6.23 -12.38 -6.97
N SER A 160 -6.28 -11.26 -6.25
CA SER A 160 -7.20 -10.17 -6.53
C SER A 160 -6.51 -8.81 -6.32
N TYR A 161 -7.19 -7.72 -6.64
CA TYR A 161 -6.64 -6.39 -6.42
C TYR A 161 -6.34 -6.09 -4.93
N VAL A 162 -6.96 -6.83 -4.03
CA VAL A 162 -6.71 -6.68 -2.60
C VAL A 162 -5.27 -7.05 -2.24
N ASP A 163 -4.69 -8.02 -2.93
CA ASP A 163 -3.27 -8.38 -2.77
C ASP A 163 -2.35 -7.22 -3.14
N ILE A 164 -2.72 -6.45 -4.17
CA ILE A 164 -2.00 -5.25 -4.60
C ILE A 164 -2.15 -4.12 -3.57
N LEU A 165 -3.37 -3.93 -3.03
CA LEU A 165 -3.63 -2.93 -1.99
C LEU A 165 -2.87 -3.24 -0.70
N MET A 166 -2.86 -4.49 -0.26
CA MET A 166 -2.22 -4.94 0.98
C MET A 166 -0.69 -4.96 0.92
N TRP A 167 -0.12 -5.09 -0.28
CA TRP A 167 1.33 -5.15 -0.45
C TRP A 167 2.05 -3.93 0.13
N PHE A 168 1.62 -2.70 -0.21
CA PHE A 168 2.34 -1.51 0.20
C PHE A 168 2.34 -1.27 1.72
N PRO A 169 1.21 -1.37 2.45
CA PRO A 169 1.25 -1.22 3.90
C PRO A 169 2.08 -2.32 4.58
N ILE A 170 2.06 -3.56 4.09
CA ILE A 170 2.90 -4.61 4.66
C ILE A 170 4.39 -4.34 4.35
N TYR A 171 4.71 -3.88 3.15
CA TYR A 171 6.05 -3.43 2.80
C TYR A 171 6.51 -2.29 3.72
N ALA A 172 5.68 -1.27 3.95
CA ALA A 172 6.00 -0.20 4.90
C ALA A 172 6.14 -0.71 6.34
N ALA A 173 5.34 -1.69 6.76
CA ALA A 173 5.43 -2.32 8.07
C ALA A 173 6.76 -3.08 8.27
N SER A 174 7.35 -3.63 7.21
CA SER A 174 8.64 -4.33 7.28
C SER A 174 9.78 -3.41 7.74
N TYR A 175 9.73 -2.14 7.39
CA TYR A 175 10.69 -1.12 7.86
C TYR A 175 10.31 -0.52 9.22
N ALA A 176 9.02 -0.51 9.55
CA ALA A 176 8.51 0.09 10.78
C ALA A 176 8.54 -0.86 11.99
N THR A 177 8.75 -2.17 11.77
CA THR A 177 8.66 -3.20 12.81
C THR A 177 9.98 -3.97 12.92
N PRO A 178 10.78 -3.76 13.99
CA PRO A 178 12.08 -4.42 14.14
C PRO A 178 12.03 -5.96 14.10
N GLN A 179 10.91 -6.54 14.55
CA GLN A 179 10.70 -7.98 14.62
C GLN A 179 9.87 -8.53 13.45
N PHE A 180 9.85 -7.83 12.33
CA PHE A 180 9.03 -8.23 11.17
C PHE A 180 9.35 -9.63 10.64
N ALA A 181 10.60 -10.07 10.78
CA ALA A 181 11.04 -11.41 10.36
C ALA A 181 10.33 -12.58 11.08
N GLN A 182 9.67 -12.34 12.23
CA GLN A 182 8.90 -13.37 12.93
C GLN A 182 7.61 -13.80 12.22
N TYR A 183 7.08 -12.97 11.31
CA TYR A 183 5.85 -13.22 10.55
C TYR A 183 6.17 -14.03 9.29
N GLN A 184 6.31 -15.34 9.44
CA GLN A 184 6.84 -16.22 8.39
C GLN A 184 5.89 -16.38 7.21
N SER A 185 4.57 -16.40 7.44
CA SER A 185 3.57 -16.49 6.37
C SER A 185 3.55 -15.23 5.51
N ILE A 186 3.73 -14.06 6.14
CA ILE A 186 3.89 -12.79 5.43
C ILE A 186 5.17 -12.80 4.59
N GLN A 187 6.30 -13.30 5.12
CA GLN A 187 7.55 -13.40 4.38
C GLN A 187 7.40 -14.30 3.15
N HIS A 188 6.78 -15.46 3.33
CA HIS A 188 6.49 -16.37 2.22
C HIS A 188 5.60 -15.71 1.15
N TYR A 189 4.53 -15.05 1.58
CA TYR A 189 3.63 -14.29 0.70
C TYR A 189 4.39 -13.22 -0.10
N PHE A 190 5.30 -12.47 0.52
CA PHE A 190 6.12 -11.48 -0.17
C PHE A 190 7.00 -12.12 -1.25
N THR A 191 7.67 -13.21 -0.93
CA THR A 191 8.51 -13.93 -1.91
C THR A 191 7.70 -14.36 -3.13
N GLN A 192 6.49 -14.89 -2.91
CA GLN A 192 5.59 -15.26 -3.99
C GLN A 192 5.19 -14.06 -4.87
N LYS A 193 4.91 -12.89 -4.26
CA LYS A 193 4.51 -11.70 -5.04
C LYS A 193 5.68 -11.12 -5.82
N GLN A 194 6.87 -11.09 -5.22
CA GLN A 194 8.09 -10.63 -5.87
C GLN A 194 8.52 -11.51 -7.05
N SER A 195 8.06 -12.76 -7.15
CA SER A 195 8.29 -13.62 -8.31
C SER A 195 7.37 -13.33 -9.50
N ARG A 196 6.35 -12.48 -9.35
CA ARG A 196 5.42 -12.15 -10.44
C ARG A 196 6.09 -11.24 -11.49
N PRO A 197 5.99 -11.57 -12.79
CA PRO A 197 6.60 -10.73 -13.83
C PRO A 197 6.09 -9.29 -13.83
N ALA A 198 4.78 -9.09 -13.66
CA ALA A 198 4.16 -7.77 -13.61
C ALA A 198 4.66 -6.93 -12.41
N PHE A 199 4.88 -7.55 -11.24
CA PHE A 199 5.48 -6.89 -10.10
C PHE A 199 6.89 -6.39 -10.41
N ASN A 200 7.72 -7.26 -10.98
CA ASN A 200 9.11 -6.91 -11.32
C ASN A 200 9.19 -5.81 -12.39
N ALA A 201 8.32 -5.87 -13.40
CA ALA A 201 8.21 -4.82 -14.42
C ALA A 201 7.81 -3.47 -13.79
N ALA A 202 6.82 -3.48 -12.92
CA ALA A 202 6.39 -2.27 -12.20
C ALA A 202 7.50 -1.68 -11.33
N MET A 203 8.21 -2.52 -10.56
CA MET A 203 9.29 -2.03 -9.69
C MET A 203 10.46 -1.46 -10.51
N ALA A 204 10.80 -2.05 -11.64
CA ALA A 204 11.85 -1.55 -12.54
C ALA A 204 11.48 -0.21 -13.20
N ARG A 205 10.20 0.01 -13.51
CA ARG A 205 9.72 1.26 -14.13
C ARG A 205 9.51 2.40 -13.15
N GLY A 206 9.25 2.09 -11.87
CA GLY A 206 8.94 3.07 -10.83
C GLY A 206 10.15 3.59 -10.04
N GLN A 207 11.37 3.27 -10.46
CA GLN A 207 12.64 3.70 -9.84
C GLN A 207 13.15 5.01 -10.39
#